data_7ae1f6027779c89a9e71edba305bd9dc
#
_entry.id   7ae1f6027779c89a9e71edba305bd9dc
#
_cell.length_a   1.000
_cell.length_b   1.000
_cell.length_c   1.000
_cell.angle_alpha   90.00
_cell.angle_beta   90.00
_cell.angle_gamma   90.00
#
_symmetry.space_group_name_H-M   'P 1'
#
loop_
_entity.id
_entity.type
_entity.pdbx_description
1 polymer ?
#
loop_
_entity_poly.entity_id
_entity_poly.type
_entity_poly.pdbx_seq_one_letter_code
_entity_poly.pdbx_strand_id
1 'polypeptide(L)'
;SGYRVGAVLEAEHGNLHVGCNVENASLGLTLCAERNALAAAVAAGDRTFRRLVLVTDGPDPGPPCGACRQVLAEFSRDLAIVSVAGGKRMEWTLETLLPHPFQFDPSTD
;
A
#
# COMPACT_ATOMS: atom_id res chain seq x y z
N SER A 1 -2.48 -19.37 -1.76
CA SER A 1 -3.50 -19.29 -0.73
C SER A 1 -4.77 -18.68 -1.32
N GLY A 2 -5.89 -18.92 -0.68
CA GLY A 2 -7.16 -18.35 -1.10
C GLY A 2 -7.43 -16.95 -0.55
N TYR A 3 -6.48 -16.37 0.16
CA TYR A 3 -6.65 -15.06 0.79
C TYR A 3 -6.53 -13.95 -0.26
N ARG A 4 -7.59 -13.16 -0.39
CA ARG A 4 -7.67 -12.12 -1.42
C ARG A 4 -7.58 -10.73 -0.79
N VAL A 5 -6.79 -9.87 -1.42
CA VAL A 5 -6.61 -8.49 -1.02
C VAL A 5 -6.79 -7.60 -2.24
N GLY A 6 -7.62 -6.58 -2.09
CA GLY A 6 -7.78 -5.51 -3.07
C GLY A 6 -7.23 -4.21 -2.49
N ALA A 7 -6.63 -3.40 -3.33
CA ALA A 7 -6.12 -2.09 -2.93
C ALA A 7 -6.54 -1.03 -3.93
N VAL A 8 -6.93 0.15 -3.42
CA VAL A 8 -7.16 1.33 -4.23
C VAL A 8 -6.27 2.43 -3.71
N LEU A 9 -5.41 2.95 -4.57
CA LEU A 9 -4.51 4.05 -4.24
C LEU A 9 -5.00 5.31 -4.93
N GLU A 10 -5.31 6.33 -4.14
CA GLU A 10 -5.81 7.61 -4.62
C GLU A 10 -4.68 8.62 -4.73
N ALA A 11 -4.43 9.10 -5.95
CA ALA A 11 -3.45 10.16 -6.20
C ALA A 11 -3.98 11.51 -5.72
N GLU A 12 -3.09 12.46 -5.49
CA GLU A 12 -3.45 13.81 -5.05
C GLU A 12 -4.40 14.52 -6.01
N HIS A 13 -4.35 14.18 -7.29
CA HIS A 13 -5.25 14.76 -8.30
C HIS A 13 -6.60 14.05 -8.37
N GLY A 14 -6.81 13.02 -7.58
CA GLY A 14 -8.07 12.28 -7.56
C GLY A 14 -8.12 11.03 -8.43
N ASN A 15 -7.08 10.74 -9.22
CA ASN A 15 -7.01 9.49 -9.98
C ASN A 15 -6.93 8.30 -9.04
N LEU A 16 -7.65 7.22 -9.38
CA LEU A 16 -7.67 5.99 -8.61
C LEU A 16 -6.94 4.88 -9.36
N HIS A 17 -6.09 4.16 -8.63
CA HIS A 17 -5.33 3.03 -9.19
C HIS A 17 -5.62 1.78 -8.35
N VAL A 18 -5.95 0.69 -9.01
CA VAL A 18 -6.42 -0.53 -8.37
C VAL A 18 -5.35 -1.62 -8.49
N GLY A 19 -5.18 -2.39 -7.43
CA GLY A 19 -4.32 -3.56 -7.43
C GLY A 19 -4.94 -4.70 -6.65
N CYS A 20 -4.49 -5.91 -6.92
CA CYS A 20 -4.83 -7.09 -6.15
C CYS A 20 -3.54 -7.87 -5.87
N ASN A 21 -3.59 -8.77 -4.88
CA ASN A 21 -2.44 -9.62 -4.60
C ASN A 21 -2.27 -10.65 -5.72
N VAL A 22 -1.01 -10.92 -6.07
CA VAL A 22 -0.64 -11.93 -7.05
C VAL A 22 0.26 -12.93 -6.34
N GLU A 23 -0.25 -14.14 -6.11
CA GLU A 23 0.46 -15.20 -5.41
C GLU A 23 1.45 -15.89 -6.32
N ASN A 24 2.52 -16.41 -5.74
CA ASN A 24 3.53 -17.19 -6.45
C ASN A 24 3.97 -18.35 -5.58
N ALA A 25 4.21 -19.51 -6.19
CA ALA A 25 4.73 -20.66 -5.47
C ALA A 25 6.11 -20.38 -4.88
N SER A 26 6.91 -19.54 -5.54
CA SER A 26 8.10 -18.97 -4.95
C SER A 26 7.67 -17.75 -4.11
N LEU A 27 7.58 -17.92 -2.80
CA LEU A 27 6.98 -16.95 -1.91
C LEU A 27 7.60 -15.55 -2.00
N GLY A 28 8.90 -15.48 -2.25
CA GLY A 28 9.60 -14.19 -2.41
C GLY A 28 9.16 -13.40 -3.65
N LEU A 29 8.46 -14.03 -4.60
CA LEU A 29 7.95 -13.36 -5.81
C LEU A 29 6.48 -12.99 -5.72
N THR A 30 5.82 -13.30 -4.60
CA THR A 30 4.45 -12.88 -4.35
C THR A 30 4.38 -11.36 -4.28
N LEU A 31 3.40 -10.78 -4.99
CA LEU A 31 3.20 -9.34 -5.00
C LEU A 31 1.96 -8.96 -4.19
N CYS A 32 2.12 -8.02 -3.27
CA CYS A 32 1.00 -7.51 -2.49
C CYS A 32 0.12 -6.57 -3.32
N ALA A 33 -1.17 -6.51 -3.00
CA ALA A 33 -2.12 -5.64 -3.69
C ALA A 33 -1.68 -4.18 -3.68
N GLU A 34 -1.13 -3.71 -2.57
CA GLU A 34 -0.66 -2.34 -2.40
C GLU A 34 0.46 -2.00 -3.39
N ARG A 35 1.42 -2.89 -3.55
CA ARG A 35 2.54 -2.67 -4.47
C ARG A 35 2.09 -2.73 -5.93
N ASN A 36 1.10 -3.57 -6.24
CA ASN A 36 0.53 -3.62 -7.59
C ASN A 36 -0.22 -2.34 -7.92
N ALA A 37 -0.99 -1.80 -6.97
CA ALA A 37 -1.67 -0.52 -7.16
C ALA A 37 -0.67 0.62 -7.33
N LEU A 38 0.41 0.63 -6.54
CA LEU A 38 1.45 1.64 -6.63
C LEU A 38 2.19 1.56 -7.97
N ALA A 39 2.55 0.36 -8.41
CA ALA A 39 3.21 0.18 -9.69
C ALA A 39 2.33 0.67 -10.86
N ALA A 40 1.04 0.38 -10.82
CA ALA A 40 0.09 0.87 -11.81
C ALA A 40 0.01 2.39 -11.81
N ALA A 41 -0.01 3.00 -10.62
CA ALA A 41 -0.05 4.45 -10.47
C ALA A 41 1.19 5.12 -11.05
N VAL A 42 2.37 4.60 -10.71
CA VAL A 42 3.65 5.13 -11.22
C VAL A 42 3.72 4.97 -12.74
N ALA A 43 3.28 3.84 -13.27
CA ALA A 43 3.24 3.62 -14.71
C ALA A 43 2.30 4.61 -15.41
N ALA A 44 1.25 5.07 -14.73
CA ALA A 44 0.33 6.06 -15.26
C ALA A 44 0.80 7.50 -15.07
N GLY A 45 1.94 7.71 -14.39
CA GLY A 45 2.54 9.03 -14.21
C GLY A 45 2.25 9.68 -12.84
N ASP A 46 1.53 9.02 -11.96
CA ASP A 46 1.23 9.57 -10.62
C ASP A 46 2.30 9.14 -9.62
N ARG A 47 2.80 10.09 -8.84
CA ARG A 47 3.87 9.84 -7.86
C ARG A 47 3.56 10.36 -6.46
N THR A 48 2.47 11.08 -6.27
CA THR A 48 2.06 11.62 -4.97
C THR A 48 0.64 11.16 -4.67
N PHE A 49 0.41 10.66 -3.45
CA PHE A 49 -0.82 9.98 -3.08
C PHE A 49 -1.35 10.50 -1.77
N ARG A 50 -2.67 10.45 -1.59
CA ARG A 50 -3.31 10.90 -0.35
C ARG A 50 -3.99 9.80 0.43
N ARG A 51 -4.41 8.70 -0.21
CA ARG A 51 -5.16 7.64 0.47
C ARG A 51 -4.92 6.28 -0.17
N LEU A 52 -4.78 5.27 0.70
CA LEU A 52 -4.78 3.87 0.31
C LEU A 52 -5.96 3.19 1.00
N VAL A 53 -6.81 2.50 0.24
CA VAL A 53 -7.90 1.69 0.79
C VAL A 53 -7.59 0.23 0.53
N LEU A 54 -7.62 -0.59 1.59
CA LEU A 54 -7.42 -2.03 1.52
C LEU A 54 -8.72 -2.75 1.84
N VAL A 55 -9.04 -3.78 1.06
CA VAL A 55 -10.17 -4.66 1.31
C VAL A 55 -9.65 -6.09 1.33
N THR A 56 -9.92 -6.82 2.41
CA THR A 56 -9.44 -8.19 2.57
C THR A 56 -10.56 -9.15 2.91
N ASP A 57 -10.34 -10.44 2.63
CA ASP A 57 -11.31 -11.51 2.93
C ASP A 57 -11.37 -11.86 4.42
N GLY A 58 -10.41 -11.46 5.22
CA GLY A 58 -10.35 -11.83 6.62
C GLY A 58 -11.47 -11.20 7.45
N PRO A 59 -11.70 -11.71 8.67
CA PRO A 59 -12.72 -11.15 9.56
C PRO A 59 -12.34 -9.80 10.14
N ASP A 60 -11.05 -9.48 10.19
CA ASP A 60 -10.55 -8.26 10.80
C ASP A 60 -9.66 -7.49 9.83
N PRO A 61 -9.82 -6.15 9.78
CA PRO A 61 -8.93 -5.33 8.96
C PRO A 61 -7.52 -5.27 9.54
N GLY A 62 -6.52 -5.25 8.67
CA GLY A 62 -5.12 -5.17 9.08
C GLY A 62 -4.38 -4.10 8.30
N PRO A 63 -3.27 -3.60 8.85
CA PRO A 63 -2.43 -2.63 8.15
C PRO A 63 -1.62 -3.32 7.05
N PRO A 64 -1.06 -2.55 6.09
CA PRO A 64 -0.14 -3.12 5.11
C PRO A 64 1.10 -3.69 5.79
N CYS A 65 1.70 -4.71 5.19
CA CYS A 65 2.92 -5.32 5.74
C CYS A 65 4.09 -4.34 5.72
N GLY A 66 5.15 -4.68 6.45
CA GLY A 66 6.33 -3.81 6.57
C GLY A 66 6.97 -3.45 5.23
N ALA A 67 7.07 -4.43 4.31
CA ALA A 67 7.64 -4.18 2.98
C ALA A 67 6.78 -3.18 2.20
N CYS A 68 5.45 -3.30 2.25
CA CYS A 68 4.56 -2.36 1.59
C CYS A 68 4.63 -0.97 2.20
N ARG A 69 4.75 -0.87 3.53
CA ARG A 69 4.94 0.41 4.22
C ARG A 69 6.18 1.13 3.72
N GLN A 70 7.29 0.41 3.60
CA GLN A 70 8.56 0.98 3.13
C GLN A 70 8.44 1.47 1.67
N VAL A 71 7.82 0.66 0.81
CA VAL A 71 7.62 1.03 -0.60
C VAL A 71 6.74 2.28 -0.71
N LEU A 72 5.64 2.33 0.05
CA LEU A 72 4.72 3.47 0.03
C LEU A 72 5.38 4.75 0.59
N ALA A 73 6.23 4.62 1.59
CA ALA A 73 6.91 5.75 2.23
C ALA A 73 7.84 6.49 1.27
N GLU A 74 8.33 5.82 0.23
CA GLU A 74 9.17 6.45 -0.80
C GLU A 74 8.41 7.56 -1.54
N PHE A 75 7.08 7.44 -1.62
CA PHE A 75 6.24 8.35 -2.40
C PHE A 75 5.43 9.32 -1.54
N SER A 76 4.83 8.85 -0.44
CA SER A 76 3.93 9.69 0.37
C SER A 76 3.95 9.24 1.82
N ARG A 77 4.73 9.91 2.65
CA ARG A 77 4.87 9.56 4.07
C ARG A 77 3.63 9.90 4.90
N ASP A 78 2.84 10.86 4.44
CA ASP A 78 1.62 11.32 5.10
C ASP A 78 0.36 10.60 4.60
N LEU A 79 0.53 9.48 3.90
CA LEU A 79 -0.56 8.72 3.29
C LEU A 79 -1.58 8.27 4.34
N ALA A 80 -2.86 8.54 4.08
CA ALA A 80 -3.96 7.99 4.88
C ALA A 80 -4.20 6.55 4.44
N ILE A 81 -4.36 5.64 5.40
CA ILE A 81 -4.57 4.22 5.13
C ILE A 81 -5.87 3.79 5.79
N VAL A 82 -6.76 3.21 4.98
CA VAL A 82 -8.05 2.68 5.41
C VAL A 82 -8.08 1.20 5.07
N SER A 83 -8.41 0.36 6.04
CA SER A 83 -8.53 -1.09 5.83
C SER A 83 -9.92 -1.54 6.23
N VAL A 84 -10.55 -2.34 5.36
CA VAL A 84 -11.92 -2.83 5.54
C VAL A 84 -11.92 -4.35 5.43
N ALA A 85 -12.52 -5.01 6.39
CA ALA A 85 -12.71 -6.46 6.40
C ALA A 85 -13.81 -6.84 7.37
N GLY A 86 -14.66 -7.82 7.01
CA GLY A 86 -15.67 -8.35 7.90
C GLY A 86 -16.66 -7.31 8.43
N GLY A 87 -16.97 -6.29 7.64
CA GLY A 87 -17.85 -5.21 8.07
C GLY A 87 -17.19 -4.21 9.02
N LYS A 88 -15.91 -4.36 9.29
CA LYS A 88 -15.12 -3.48 10.18
C LYS A 88 -14.22 -2.58 9.35
N ARG A 89 -13.84 -1.44 9.95
CA ARG A 89 -12.97 -0.45 9.33
C ARG A 89 -11.95 0.05 10.34
N MET A 90 -10.69 0.14 9.90
CA MET A 90 -9.63 0.77 10.68
C MET A 90 -8.89 1.78 9.82
N GLU A 91 -8.35 2.81 10.47
CA GLU A 91 -7.64 3.89 9.77
C GLU A 91 -6.33 4.20 10.49
N TRP A 92 -5.31 4.49 9.70
CA TRP A 92 -4.00 4.91 10.18
C TRP A 92 -3.43 5.96 9.24
N THR A 93 -2.35 6.61 9.66
CA THR A 93 -1.46 7.32 8.73
C THR A 93 -0.20 6.47 8.54
N LEU A 94 0.43 6.57 7.39
CA LEU A 94 1.67 5.83 7.14
C LEU A 94 2.77 6.25 8.13
N GLU A 95 2.82 7.52 8.51
CA GLU A 95 3.76 8.01 9.50
C GLU A 95 3.63 7.30 10.84
N THR A 96 2.41 6.99 11.27
CA THR A 96 2.17 6.24 12.51
C THR A 96 2.62 4.79 12.39
N LEU A 97 2.40 4.16 11.22
CA LEU A 97 2.75 2.76 11.00
C LEU A 97 4.25 2.56 10.72
N LEU A 98 4.92 3.57 10.21
CA LEU A 98 6.35 3.52 9.89
C LEU A 98 6.98 4.87 10.23
N PRO A 99 7.17 5.17 11.54
CA PRO A 99 7.68 6.48 11.97
C PRO A 99 9.13 6.73 11.56
N HIS A 100 9.93 5.67 11.35
CA HIS A 100 11.33 5.78 11.00
C HIS A 100 11.64 4.92 9.77
N PRO A 101 11.17 5.32 8.56
CA PRO A 101 11.48 4.54 7.36
C PRO A 101 12.94 4.63 7.01
N PHE A 102 13.47 3.58 6.38
CA PHE A 102 14.80 3.66 5.81
C PHE A 102 14.81 4.70 4.69
N GLN A 103 15.78 5.59 4.71
CA GLN A 103 15.94 6.61 3.68
C GLN A 103 17.37 6.55 3.13
N PHE A 104 17.47 6.65 1.82
CA PHE A 104 18.74 6.76 1.13
C PHE A 104 18.86 8.14 0.53
N ASP A 105 19.92 8.87 0.90
CA ASP A 105 20.21 10.19 0.36
C ASP A 105 21.58 10.15 -0.33
N PRO A 106 21.58 10.09 -1.66
CA PRO A 106 22.85 10.01 -2.40
C PRO A 106 23.73 11.26 -2.22
N SER A 107 23.19 12.37 -1.75
CA SER A 107 23.98 13.58 -1.53
C SER A 107 24.86 13.51 -0.27
N THR A 108 24.62 12.52 0.60
CA THR A 108 25.38 12.37 1.86
C THR A 108 26.51 11.35 1.77
N ASP A 109 26.63 10.64 0.69
CA ASP A 109 27.67 9.62 0.48
C ASP A 109 28.99 10.21 -0.04
#